data_56d527d9610a346cc45bd7fabc34953b
#
_entry.id   56d527d9610a346cc45bd7fabc34953b
#
_cell.length_a   1.000
_cell.length_b   1.000
_cell.length_c   1.000
_cell.angle_alpha   90.00
_cell.angle_beta   90.00
_cell.angle_gamma   90.00
#
_symmetry.space_group_name_H-M   'P 1'
#
loop_
_entity.id
_entity.type
_entity.pdbx_description
1 polymer ?
#
loop_
_entity_poly.entity_id
_entity_poly.type
_entity_poly.pdbx_seq_one_letter_code
_entity_poly.pdbx_strand_id
1 'polypeptide(L)'
;MRSLVHYAVEGSVARLTLDSPDNRNALSTKLVHQLRQGLTDATEEPGVRAVVLDHTGGTFCAGADLAEAVGRDPGDLAVDRARELTHLLRRILKLPLPVIAAIDGHVRAGGLGLVGACDIVVAGRASSTFALTEARIGVAPSIISLTLLPKMTARAAGRYFLTGEKFGADEAADIGLITVAADDVEAAVSALAAEIGKGSPQGLAASKALTTAPILAAFDRHAEELTGQSARLFVSDEAREGIMAFLQKRSPSWAADT
;
A
#
# COMPACT_ATOMS: atom_id res chain seq x y z
N MET A 1 -5.71 3.72 24.67
CA MET A 1 -6.19 3.44 23.30
C MET A 1 -5.30 2.39 22.67
N ARG A 2 -5.84 1.33 22.05
CA ARG A 2 -5.04 0.30 21.36
C ARG A 2 -4.22 0.93 20.22
N SER A 3 -2.91 0.61 20.15
CA SER A 3 -2.09 0.96 18.98
C SER A 3 -2.52 0.10 17.79
N LEU A 4 -2.51 0.67 16.58
CA LEU A 4 -2.77 -0.03 15.32
C LEU A 4 -1.51 -0.19 14.47
N VAL A 5 -0.41 0.47 14.88
CA VAL A 5 0.93 0.30 14.31
C VAL A 5 1.90 0.20 15.48
N HIS A 6 2.63 -0.90 15.55
CA HIS A 6 3.70 -1.08 16.52
C HIS A 6 5.02 -0.65 15.91
N TYR A 7 5.82 0.08 16.69
CA TYR A 7 7.16 0.52 16.32
C TYR A 7 8.19 -0.17 17.21
N ALA A 8 9.19 -0.77 16.60
CA ALA A 8 10.32 -1.37 17.28
C ALA A 8 11.62 -1.11 16.50
N VAL A 9 12.76 -1.04 17.20
CA VAL A 9 14.08 -0.95 16.56
C VAL A 9 14.88 -2.18 16.92
N GLU A 10 15.34 -2.89 15.90
CA GLU A 10 16.13 -4.11 16.00
C GLU A 10 17.45 -3.89 15.22
N GLY A 11 18.52 -3.62 15.94
CA GLY A 11 19.81 -3.29 15.33
C GLY A 11 19.73 -2.01 14.49
N SER A 12 19.90 -2.11 13.18
CA SER A 12 19.80 -0.98 12.23
C SER A 12 18.45 -0.91 11.49
N VAL A 13 17.46 -1.66 11.93
CA VAL A 13 16.15 -1.74 11.30
C VAL A 13 15.07 -1.19 12.22
N ALA A 14 14.28 -0.23 11.73
CA ALA A 14 13.02 0.16 12.34
C ALA A 14 11.89 -0.67 11.75
N ARG A 15 11.18 -1.42 12.58
CA ARG A 15 10.06 -2.26 12.20
C ARG A 15 8.74 -1.56 12.52
N LEU A 16 7.87 -1.46 11.54
CA LEU A 16 6.52 -0.90 11.64
C LEU A 16 5.51 -2.01 11.34
N THR A 17 4.87 -2.54 12.37
CA THR A 17 3.92 -3.65 12.23
C THR A 17 2.50 -3.12 12.22
N LEU A 18 1.77 -3.31 11.12
CA LEU A 18 0.34 -3.05 11.04
C LEU A 18 -0.41 -4.07 11.90
N ASP A 19 -1.13 -3.62 12.95
CA ASP A 19 -1.80 -4.49 13.92
C ASP A 19 -3.27 -4.10 14.13
N SER A 20 -4.04 -4.22 13.08
CA SER A 20 -5.50 -4.10 13.07
C SER A 20 -6.14 -5.28 12.33
N PRO A 21 -5.90 -6.54 12.76
CA PRO A 21 -6.38 -7.71 12.02
C PRO A 21 -7.91 -7.80 11.96
N ASP A 22 -8.63 -7.22 12.92
CA ASP A 22 -10.09 -7.22 12.98
C ASP A 22 -10.74 -6.56 11.74
N ASN A 23 -10.12 -5.48 11.20
CA ASN A 23 -10.53 -4.86 9.94
C ASN A 23 -9.54 -5.16 8.79
N ARG A 24 -8.70 -6.21 8.95
CA ARG A 24 -7.71 -6.65 7.95
C ARG A 24 -6.70 -5.55 7.59
N ASN A 25 -6.25 -4.81 8.60
CA ASN A 25 -5.29 -3.71 8.45
C ASN A 25 -5.73 -2.66 7.42
N ALA A 26 -7.05 -2.37 7.38
CA ALA A 26 -7.59 -1.32 6.50
C ALA A 26 -7.02 0.06 6.89
N LEU A 27 -6.83 0.91 5.90
CA LEU A 27 -6.28 2.26 6.02
C LEU A 27 -7.32 3.20 6.66
N SER A 28 -7.54 3.01 7.96
CA SER A 28 -8.28 3.96 8.78
C SER A 28 -7.46 5.23 9.01
N THR A 29 -8.10 6.35 9.27
CA THR A 29 -7.44 7.62 9.63
C THR A 29 -6.42 7.42 10.75
N LYS A 30 -6.77 6.64 11.77
CA LYS A 30 -5.88 6.35 12.90
C LYS A 30 -4.66 5.53 12.48
N LEU A 31 -4.83 4.48 11.68
CA LEU A 31 -3.72 3.64 11.21
C LEU A 31 -2.77 4.45 10.34
N VAL A 32 -3.29 5.25 9.40
CA VAL A 32 -2.50 6.13 8.54
C VAL A 32 -1.69 7.14 9.36
N HIS A 33 -2.33 7.77 10.36
CA HIS A 33 -1.62 8.70 11.25
C HIS A 33 -0.49 8.02 12.02
N GLN A 34 -0.73 6.84 12.62
CA GLN A 34 0.29 6.11 13.37
C GLN A 34 1.42 5.60 12.47
N LEU A 35 1.12 5.14 11.26
CA LEU A 35 2.14 4.74 10.30
C LEU A 35 3.02 5.93 9.89
N ARG A 36 2.43 7.10 9.64
CA ARG A 36 3.19 8.32 9.35
C ARG A 36 4.09 8.75 10.51
N GLN A 37 3.60 8.61 11.77
CA GLN A 37 4.41 8.89 12.95
C GLN A 37 5.59 7.93 13.03
N GLY A 38 5.38 6.62 12.91
CA GLY A 38 6.46 5.63 12.95
C GLY A 38 7.51 5.83 11.85
N LEU A 39 7.11 6.28 10.66
CA LEU A 39 8.06 6.67 9.60
C LEU A 39 8.90 7.90 10.00
N THR A 40 8.32 8.82 10.76
CA THR A 40 9.05 9.98 11.29
C THR A 40 10.03 9.53 12.37
N ASP A 41 9.56 8.75 13.35
CA ASP A 41 10.38 8.21 14.43
C ASP A 41 11.59 7.42 13.89
N ALA A 42 11.37 6.59 12.85
CA ALA A 42 12.45 5.85 12.18
C ALA A 42 13.50 6.76 11.54
N THR A 43 13.10 7.94 11.04
CA THR A 43 14.04 8.91 10.43
C THR A 43 14.88 9.61 11.49
N GLU A 44 14.32 9.81 12.68
CA GLU A 44 14.96 10.50 13.81
C GLU A 44 15.79 9.55 14.68
N GLU A 45 15.61 8.23 14.53
CA GLU A 45 16.30 7.22 15.33
C GLU A 45 17.75 7.03 14.89
N PRO A 46 18.73 7.31 15.77
CA PRO A 46 20.15 7.15 15.43
C PRO A 46 20.50 5.69 15.14
N GLY A 47 21.20 5.46 14.04
CA GLY A 47 21.68 4.11 13.70
C GLY A 47 20.73 3.32 12.80
N VAL A 48 19.47 3.71 12.62
CA VAL A 48 18.56 3.08 11.67
C VAL A 48 19.05 3.29 10.23
N ARG A 49 19.00 2.23 9.43
CA ARG A 49 19.42 2.17 8.02
C ARG A 49 18.31 1.76 7.08
N ALA A 50 17.30 1.06 7.59
CA ALA A 50 16.14 0.61 6.83
C ALA A 50 14.89 0.61 7.69
N VAL A 51 13.74 0.71 7.02
CA VAL A 51 12.42 0.47 7.61
C VAL A 51 11.89 -0.84 7.06
N VAL A 52 11.35 -1.71 7.92
CA VAL A 52 10.55 -2.87 7.53
C VAL A 52 9.09 -2.56 7.88
N LEU A 53 8.22 -2.66 6.90
CA LEU A 53 6.77 -2.55 7.06
C LEU A 53 6.19 -3.95 6.94
N ASP A 54 5.66 -4.48 8.05
CA ASP A 54 5.05 -5.79 8.13
C ASP A 54 3.64 -5.74 8.76
N HIS A 55 3.07 -6.89 9.09
CA HIS A 55 1.70 -6.94 9.58
C HIS A 55 1.41 -8.14 10.47
N THR A 56 0.38 -8.02 11.32
CA THR A 56 -0.26 -9.15 11.98
C THR A 56 -1.46 -9.65 11.17
N GLY A 57 -1.84 -10.90 11.43
CA GLY A 57 -2.98 -11.55 10.75
C GLY A 57 -2.71 -11.92 9.30
N GLY A 58 -3.69 -12.49 8.61
CA GLY A 58 -3.56 -13.02 7.25
C GLY A 58 -3.72 -11.97 6.13
N THR A 59 -3.73 -10.68 6.45
CA THR A 59 -3.87 -9.59 5.47
C THR A 59 -2.89 -8.46 5.80
N PHE A 60 -2.01 -8.15 4.88
CA PHE A 60 -1.11 -7.01 5.00
C PHE A 60 -1.92 -5.70 5.04
N CYS A 61 -2.79 -5.49 4.05
CA CYS A 61 -3.67 -4.33 4.02
C CYS A 61 -4.86 -4.56 3.07
N ALA A 62 -6.06 -4.28 3.55
CA ALA A 62 -7.31 -4.45 2.79
C ALA A 62 -7.71 -3.20 1.96
N GLY A 63 -6.92 -2.13 1.95
CA GLY A 63 -7.24 -0.86 1.33
C GLY A 63 -7.98 0.09 2.26
N ALA A 64 -8.80 0.98 1.73
CA ALA A 64 -9.55 1.98 2.52
C ALA A 64 -10.48 1.32 3.55
N ASP A 65 -10.57 1.91 4.75
CA ASP A 65 -11.55 1.48 5.75
C ASP A 65 -12.93 2.04 5.39
N LEU A 66 -13.74 1.20 4.75
CA LEU A 66 -15.09 1.57 4.31
C LEU A 66 -16.06 1.78 5.48
N ALA A 67 -15.77 1.27 6.68
CA ALA A 67 -16.62 1.42 7.85
C ALA A 67 -16.55 2.82 8.47
N GLU A 68 -15.44 3.55 8.29
CA GLU A 68 -15.32 4.93 8.78
C GLU A 68 -16.23 5.95 8.06
N ALA A 69 -16.85 5.58 6.93
CA ALA A 69 -17.71 6.47 6.15
C ALA A 69 -19.06 6.75 6.82
N VAL A 70 -19.40 6.04 7.89
CA VAL A 70 -20.70 6.16 8.57
C VAL A 70 -20.74 7.43 9.41
N GLY A 71 -21.66 8.37 9.08
CA GLY A 71 -21.98 9.54 9.90
C GLY A 71 -21.26 10.85 9.57
N ARG A 72 -20.51 10.93 8.47
CA ARG A 72 -19.89 12.17 7.94
C ARG A 72 -20.45 12.51 6.56
N ASP A 73 -20.27 13.76 6.12
CA ASP A 73 -20.50 14.09 4.71
C ASP A 73 -19.58 13.23 3.82
N PRO A 74 -20.14 12.43 2.92
CA PRO A 74 -19.32 11.50 2.12
C PRO A 74 -18.30 12.22 1.21
N GLY A 75 -18.61 13.44 0.76
CA GLY A 75 -17.75 14.19 -0.16
C GLY A 75 -16.49 14.69 0.51
N ASP A 76 -16.62 15.39 1.65
CA ASP A 76 -15.47 15.93 2.39
C ASP A 76 -14.56 14.79 2.90
N LEU A 77 -15.16 13.73 3.42
CA LEU A 77 -14.42 12.56 3.88
C LEU A 77 -13.64 11.87 2.76
N ALA A 78 -14.23 11.74 1.57
CA ALA A 78 -13.56 11.12 0.42
C ALA A 78 -12.34 11.92 -0.03
N VAL A 79 -12.43 13.26 -0.03
CA VAL A 79 -11.31 14.15 -0.37
C VAL A 79 -10.19 14.04 0.67
N ASP A 80 -10.53 14.09 1.96
CA ASP A 80 -9.54 14.03 3.04
C ASP A 80 -8.78 12.70 3.01
N ARG A 81 -9.48 11.57 2.86
CA ARG A 81 -8.87 10.24 2.76
C ARG A 81 -7.98 10.08 1.53
N ALA A 82 -8.43 10.59 0.40
CA ALA A 82 -7.65 10.58 -0.82
C ALA A 82 -6.35 11.37 -0.64
N ARG A 83 -6.40 12.53 0.00
CA ARG A 83 -5.22 13.34 0.35
C ARG A 83 -4.31 12.64 1.35
N GLU A 84 -4.86 12.05 2.39
CA GLU A 84 -4.08 11.30 3.40
C GLU A 84 -3.32 10.14 2.77
N LEU A 85 -3.96 9.36 1.89
CA LEU A 85 -3.30 8.29 1.16
C LEU A 85 -2.18 8.85 0.25
N THR A 86 -2.47 9.88 -0.53
CA THR A 86 -1.50 10.55 -1.40
C THR A 86 -0.27 11.01 -0.61
N HIS A 87 -0.48 11.65 0.55
CA HIS A 87 0.60 12.11 1.42
C HIS A 87 1.39 10.96 2.03
N LEU A 88 0.74 9.87 2.44
CA LEU A 88 1.40 8.70 3.00
C LEU A 88 2.32 8.04 1.96
N LEU A 89 1.82 7.78 0.74
CA LEU A 89 2.62 7.18 -0.33
C LEU A 89 3.82 8.06 -0.69
N ARG A 90 3.59 9.37 -0.83
CA ARG A 90 4.66 10.33 -1.08
C ARG A 90 5.69 10.37 0.07
N ARG A 91 5.25 10.24 1.33
CA ARG A 91 6.14 10.18 2.50
C ARG A 91 7.07 8.98 2.43
N ILE A 92 6.54 7.78 2.10
CA ILE A 92 7.34 6.55 1.95
C ILE A 92 8.40 6.73 0.84
N LEU A 93 8.01 7.26 -0.32
CA LEU A 93 8.93 7.52 -1.43
C LEU A 93 10.03 8.52 -1.12
N LYS A 94 9.73 9.56 -0.32
CA LYS A 94 10.67 10.63 0.07
C LYS A 94 11.52 10.30 1.29
N LEU A 95 11.21 9.22 2.01
CA LEU A 95 11.95 8.85 3.21
C LEU A 95 13.43 8.63 2.84
N PRO A 96 14.41 9.18 3.60
CA PRO A 96 15.82 8.96 3.30
C PRO A 96 16.30 7.53 3.58
N LEU A 97 15.45 6.71 4.22
CA LEU A 97 15.70 5.31 4.54
C LEU A 97 15.02 4.41 3.51
N PRO A 98 15.68 3.34 3.02
CA PRO A 98 15.03 2.27 2.29
C PRO A 98 13.87 1.66 3.08
N VAL A 99 12.76 1.37 2.40
CA VAL A 99 11.58 0.74 2.99
C VAL A 99 11.35 -0.62 2.34
N ILE A 100 11.36 -1.66 3.15
CA ILE A 100 11.07 -3.05 2.75
C ILE A 100 9.66 -3.40 3.21
N ALA A 101 8.79 -3.84 2.31
CA ALA A 101 7.54 -4.47 2.70
C ALA A 101 7.75 -5.97 2.89
N ALA A 102 7.37 -6.48 4.07
CA ALA A 102 7.36 -7.89 4.42
C ALA A 102 5.91 -8.39 4.46
N ILE A 103 5.51 -9.18 3.48
CA ILE A 103 4.12 -9.54 3.26
C ILE A 103 3.95 -11.05 3.40
N ASP A 104 3.25 -11.49 4.44
CA ASP A 104 2.86 -12.89 4.62
C ASP A 104 1.33 -13.01 4.67
N GLY A 105 0.68 -12.56 3.62
CA GLY A 105 -0.79 -12.47 3.57
C GLY A 105 -1.32 -11.71 2.35
N HIS A 106 -2.56 -11.31 2.43
CA HIS A 106 -3.28 -10.72 1.31
C HIS A 106 -3.11 -9.19 1.22
N VAL A 107 -3.06 -8.66 -0.01
CA VAL A 107 -3.06 -7.21 -0.27
C VAL A 107 -4.21 -6.86 -1.21
N ARG A 108 -4.97 -5.84 -0.88
CA ARG A 108 -6.14 -5.41 -1.67
C ARG A 108 -6.16 -3.90 -1.87
N ALA A 109 -6.62 -3.48 -3.03
CA ALA A 109 -6.96 -2.09 -3.34
C ALA A 109 -5.87 -1.10 -2.88
N GLY A 110 -6.21 -0.07 -2.10
CA GLY A 110 -5.27 0.92 -1.58
C GLY A 110 -4.03 0.37 -0.87
N GLY A 111 -4.09 -0.88 -0.37
CA GLY A 111 -2.93 -1.58 0.20
C GLY A 111 -1.82 -1.83 -0.82
N LEU A 112 -2.18 -2.03 -2.11
CA LEU A 112 -1.19 -2.14 -3.17
C LEU A 112 -0.45 -0.82 -3.39
N GLY A 113 -1.07 0.31 -3.06
CA GLY A 113 -0.39 1.60 -3.08
C GLY A 113 0.81 1.66 -2.13
N LEU A 114 0.68 1.08 -0.92
CA LEU A 114 1.81 0.93 0.02
C LEU A 114 2.90 0.05 -0.58
N VAL A 115 2.50 -1.09 -1.18
CA VAL A 115 3.43 -2.01 -1.86
C VAL A 115 4.23 -1.29 -2.94
N GLY A 116 3.55 -0.55 -3.83
CA GLY A 116 4.19 0.21 -4.89
C GLY A 116 5.07 1.37 -4.41
N ALA A 117 4.82 1.91 -3.21
CA ALA A 117 5.61 2.97 -2.61
C ALA A 117 6.88 2.46 -1.91
N CYS A 118 6.91 1.19 -1.49
CA CYS A 118 8.09 0.58 -0.89
C CYS A 118 9.20 0.38 -1.94
N ASP A 119 10.45 0.43 -1.48
CA ASP A 119 11.62 0.27 -2.36
C ASP A 119 11.85 -1.21 -2.72
N ILE A 120 11.65 -2.10 -1.77
CA ILE A 120 11.81 -3.54 -1.88
C ILE A 120 10.55 -4.20 -1.30
N VAL A 121 10.07 -5.24 -1.96
CA VAL A 121 8.87 -5.97 -1.51
C VAL A 121 9.16 -7.47 -1.54
N VAL A 122 9.03 -8.10 -0.38
CA VAL A 122 9.13 -9.55 -0.21
C VAL A 122 7.75 -10.08 0.16
N ALA A 123 7.27 -11.08 -0.56
CA ALA A 123 5.96 -11.67 -0.26
C ALA A 123 6.04 -13.20 -0.18
N GLY A 124 5.27 -13.77 0.74
CA GLY A 124 5.17 -15.21 0.92
C GLY A 124 4.59 -15.90 -0.31
N ARG A 125 5.33 -16.85 -0.89
CA ARG A 125 4.98 -17.55 -2.13
C ARG A 125 3.63 -18.22 -2.04
N ALA A 126 3.36 -18.93 -0.95
CA ALA A 126 2.14 -19.69 -0.76
C ALA A 126 1.01 -18.88 -0.08
N SER A 127 1.35 -17.88 0.72
CA SER A 127 0.42 -17.18 1.60
C SER A 127 -0.12 -15.88 0.99
N SER A 128 0.63 -15.26 0.06
CA SER A 128 0.30 -13.93 -0.42
C SER A 128 -0.53 -13.94 -1.69
N THR A 129 -1.54 -13.09 -1.73
CA THR A 129 -2.30 -12.79 -2.94
C THR A 129 -2.61 -11.31 -3.06
N PHE A 130 -2.69 -10.84 -4.29
CA PHE A 130 -2.90 -9.44 -4.66
C PHE A 130 -4.16 -9.28 -5.49
N ALA A 131 -4.87 -8.16 -5.37
CA ALA A 131 -5.97 -7.81 -6.27
C ALA A 131 -6.29 -6.31 -6.23
N LEU A 132 -6.49 -5.73 -7.40
CA LEU A 132 -6.96 -4.35 -7.62
C LEU A 132 -8.48 -4.40 -7.85
N THR A 133 -9.25 -4.37 -6.76
CA THR A 133 -10.70 -4.64 -6.81
C THR A 133 -11.55 -3.40 -7.04
N GLU A 134 -10.94 -2.24 -7.28
CA GLU A 134 -11.58 -0.95 -7.39
C GLU A 134 -12.67 -0.92 -8.46
N ALA A 135 -12.38 -1.41 -9.66
CA ALA A 135 -13.38 -1.45 -10.76
C ALA A 135 -14.62 -2.28 -10.41
N ARG A 136 -14.49 -3.28 -9.54
CA ARG A 136 -15.62 -4.13 -9.11
C ARG A 136 -16.57 -3.45 -8.13
N ILE A 137 -16.15 -2.33 -7.55
CA ILE A 137 -16.97 -1.54 -6.62
C ILE A 137 -17.25 -0.12 -7.15
N GLY A 138 -17.15 0.08 -8.47
CA GLY A 138 -17.51 1.34 -9.11
C GLY A 138 -16.50 2.47 -8.95
N VAL A 139 -15.24 2.17 -8.57
CA VAL A 139 -14.17 3.17 -8.46
C VAL A 139 -12.94 2.75 -9.28
N ALA A 140 -11.92 3.60 -9.30
CA ALA A 140 -10.66 3.31 -9.97
C ALA A 140 -9.48 3.43 -8.99
N PRO A 141 -8.38 2.69 -9.21
CA PRO A 141 -7.16 2.79 -8.40
C PRO A 141 -6.35 4.05 -8.74
N SER A 142 -7.01 5.23 -8.68
CA SER A 142 -6.50 6.50 -9.21
C SER A 142 -5.18 6.90 -8.54
N ILE A 143 -5.16 7.07 -7.22
CA ILE A 143 -3.99 7.54 -6.48
C ILE A 143 -2.85 6.51 -6.53
N ILE A 144 -3.20 5.24 -6.31
CA ILE A 144 -2.21 4.16 -6.25
C ILE A 144 -1.60 3.84 -7.63
N SER A 145 -2.24 4.28 -8.72
CA SER A 145 -1.66 4.19 -10.06
C SER A 145 -0.30 4.88 -10.15
N LEU A 146 -0.08 5.95 -9.38
CA LEU A 146 1.19 6.67 -9.32
C LEU A 146 2.35 5.80 -8.82
N THR A 147 2.09 4.86 -7.92
CA THR A 147 3.11 3.95 -7.37
C THR A 147 3.16 2.62 -8.10
N LEU A 148 2.06 2.16 -8.70
CA LEU A 148 1.96 0.85 -9.33
C LEU A 148 2.39 0.83 -10.80
N LEU A 149 1.92 1.79 -11.60
CA LEU A 149 2.22 1.79 -13.04
C LEU A 149 3.73 1.85 -13.36
N PRO A 150 4.57 2.56 -12.59
CA PRO A 150 6.01 2.53 -12.80
C PRO A 150 6.69 1.20 -12.45
N LYS A 151 6.03 0.33 -11.70
CA LYS A 151 6.56 -0.96 -11.22
C LYS A 151 6.09 -2.14 -12.07
N MET A 152 4.84 -2.10 -12.54
CA MET A 152 4.22 -3.22 -13.27
C MET A 152 4.48 -3.10 -14.77
N THR A 153 4.52 -4.26 -15.45
CA THR A 153 4.49 -4.26 -16.91
C THR A 153 3.15 -3.68 -17.41
N ALA A 154 3.16 -2.96 -18.53
CA ALA A 154 1.96 -2.28 -19.05
C ALA A 154 0.80 -3.25 -19.35
N ARG A 155 1.10 -4.48 -19.81
CA ARG A 155 0.07 -5.50 -20.07
C ARG A 155 -0.56 -6.05 -18.80
N ALA A 156 0.24 -6.30 -17.77
CA ALA A 156 -0.25 -6.73 -16.46
C ALA A 156 -1.08 -5.63 -15.78
N ALA A 157 -0.61 -4.37 -15.86
CA ALA A 157 -1.39 -3.24 -15.37
C ALA A 157 -2.77 -3.18 -16.03
N GLY A 158 -2.87 -3.23 -17.37
CA GLY A 158 -4.15 -3.26 -18.08
C GLY A 158 -5.05 -4.43 -17.65
N ARG A 159 -4.49 -5.64 -17.50
CA ARG A 159 -5.23 -6.82 -17.06
C ARG A 159 -5.80 -6.61 -15.65
N TYR A 160 -4.96 -6.37 -14.66
CA TYR A 160 -5.36 -6.39 -13.26
C TYR A 160 -6.16 -5.16 -12.82
N PHE A 161 -5.91 -3.98 -13.42
CA PHE A 161 -6.72 -2.78 -13.16
C PHE A 161 -8.17 -2.93 -13.67
N LEU A 162 -8.36 -3.63 -14.79
CA LEU A 162 -9.69 -3.78 -15.41
C LEU A 162 -10.46 -4.98 -14.87
N THR A 163 -9.79 -6.10 -14.61
CA THR A 163 -10.47 -7.34 -14.17
C THR A 163 -10.67 -7.41 -12.66
N GLY A 164 -9.76 -6.82 -11.89
CA GLY A 164 -9.75 -6.97 -10.43
C GLY A 164 -9.53 -8.42 -9.97
N GLU A 165 -9.04 -9.30 -10.85
CA GLU A 165 -8.78 -10.70 -10.52
C GLU A 165 -7.61 -10.85 -9.53
N LYS A 166 -7.59 -11.95 -8.80
CA LYS A 166 -6.53 -12.27 -7.83
C LYS A 166 -5.35 -12.93 -8.55
N PHE A 167 -4.14 -12.60 -8.10
CA PHE A 167 -2.89 -13.24 -8.51
C PHE A 167 -1.98 -13.50 -7.33
N GLY A 168 -1.08 -14.47 -7.45
CA GLY A 168 -0.15 -14.90 -6.40
C GLY A 168 1.17 -14.15 -6.41
N ALA A 169 2.07 -14.54 -5.49
CA ALA A 169 3.36 -13.88 -5.32
C ALA A 169 4.31 -14.10 -6.51
N ASP A 170 4.33 -15.28 -7.12
CA ASP A 170 5.19 -15.54 -8.29
C ASP A 170 4.79 -14.64 -9.47
N GLU A 171 3.51 -14.58 -9.81
CA GLU A 171 3.00 -13.65 -10.84
C GLU A 171 3.30 -12.19 -10.46
N ALA A 172 3.15 -11.82 -9.18
CA ALA A 172 3.45 -10.46 -8.72
C ALA A 172 4.93 -10.09 -8.93
N ALA A 173 5.85 -11.05 -8.78
CA ALA A 173 7.27 -10.87 -9.06
C ALA A 173 7.53 -10.78 -10.57
N ASP A 174 6.95 -11.67 -11.36
CA ASP A 174 7.12 -11.72 -12.83
C ASP A 174 6.66 -10.43 -13.51
N ILE A 175 5.59 -9.81 -13.02
CA ILE A 175 5.07 -8.55 -13.56
C ILE A 175 5.75 -7.30 -12.99
N GLY A 176 6.67 -7.45 -12.02
CA GLY A 176 7.45 -6.38 -11.40
C GLY A 176 6.77 -5.66 -10.23
N LEU A 177 5.60 -6.14 -9.76
CA LEU A 177 4.89 -5.53 -8.62
C LEU A 177 5.66 -5.74 -7.30
N ILE A 178 6.26 -6.90 -7.11
CA ILE A 178 7.10 -7.20 -5.95
C ILE A 178 8.53 -7.56 -6.38
N THR A 179 9.46 -7.53 -5.43
CA THR A 179 10.87 -7.84 -5.70
C THR A 179 11.13 -9.35 -5.63
N VAL A 180 10.58 -10.03 -4.62
CA VAL A 180 10.85 -11.44 -4.33
C VAL A 180 9.59 -12.15 -3.84
N ALA A 181 9.29 -13.31 -4.43
CA ALA A 181 8.39 -14.31 -3.86
C ALA A 181 9.23 -15.31 -3.06
N ALA A 182 9.08 -15.32 -1.74
CA ALA A 182 9.91 -16.09 -0.81
C ALA A 182 9.11 -17.21 -0.12
N ASP A 183 9.77 -18.31 0.17
CA ASP A 183 9.18 -19.39 0.98
C ASP A 183 9.27 -19.04 2.49
N ASP A 184 10.29 -18.26 2.87
CA ASP A 184 10.46 -17.69 4.21
C ASP A 184 10.66 -16.16 4.05
N VAL A 185 9.62 -15.40 4.35
CA VAL A 185 9.60 -13.93 4.21
C VAL A 185 10.59 -13.29 5.18
N GLU A 186 10.62 -13.74 6.43
CA GLU A 186 11.47 -13.12 7.45
C GLU A 186 12.96 -13.34 7.16
N ALA A 187 13.34 -14.55 6.73
CA ALA A 187 14.72 -14.83 6.33
C ALA A 187 15.15 -13.97 5.12
N ALA A 188 14.28 -13.83 4.13
CA ALA A 188 14.56 -13.00 2.94
C ALA A 188 14.68 -11.50 3.28
N VAL A 189 13.78 -10.99 4.13
CA VAL A 189 13.82 -9.60 4.62
C VAL A 189 15.07 -9.33 5.44
N SER A 190 15.42 -10.24 6.36
CA SER A 190 16.63 -10.12 7.19
C SER A 190 17.90 -10.09 6.35
N ALA A 191 17.99 -10.93 5.32
CA ALA A 191 19.12 -10.93 4.38
C ALA A 191 19.25 -9.59 3.63
N LEU A 192 18.15 -9.05 3.10
CA LEU A 192 18.12 -7.76 2.42
C LEU A 192 18.47 -6.60 3.36
N ALA A 193 17.93 -6.60 4.58
CA ALA A 193 18.24 -5.59 5.59
C ALA A 193 19.73 -5.62 5.99
N ALA A 194 20.33 -6.81 6.10
CA ALA A 194 21.75 -6.95 6.35
C ALA A 194 22.62 -6.39 5.22
N GLU A 195 22.22 -6.56 3.95
CA GLU A 195 22.93 -5.95 2.81
C GLU A 195 22.78 -4.41 2.82
N ILE A 196 21.57 -3.89 3.08
CA ILE A 196 21.33 -2.45 3.23
C ILE A 196 22.17 -1.87 4.36
N GLY A 197 22.28 -2.59 5.49
CA GLY A 197 23.07 -2.18 6.66
C GLY A 197 24.55 -1.95 6.38
N LYS A 198 25.11 -2.48 5.28
CA LYS A 198 26.49 -2.22 4.81
C LYS A 198 26.63 -0.86 4.11
N GLY A 199 25.52 -0.26 3.69
CA GLY A 199 25.48 1.02 3.01
C GLY A 199 25.63 2.21 3.97
N SER A 200 26.31 3.27 3.53
CA SER A 200 26.35 4.52 4.29
C SER A 200 24.97 5.21 4.25
N PRO A 201 24.56 5.94 5.33
CA PRO A 201 23.29 6.67 5.33
C PRO A 201 23.13 7.61 4.15
N GLN A 202 24.16 8.38 3.85
CA GLN A 202 24.17 9.31 2.72
C GLN A 202 24.04 8.58 1.37
N GLY A 203 24.76 7.46 1.19
CA GLY A 203 24.71 6.66 -0.02
C GLY A 203 23.35 6.02 -0.24
N LEU A 204 22.74 5.47 0.82
CA LEU A 204 21.38 4.89 0.76
C LEU A 204 20.34 5.94 0.42
N ALA A 205 20.35 7.09 1.08
CA ALA A 205 19.43 8.19 0.82
C ALA A 205 19.56 8.72 -0.62
N ALA A 206 20.78 8.92 -1.12
CA ALA A 206 21.02 9.38 -2.47
C ALA A 206 20.59 8.35 -3.53
N SER A 207 20.88 7.06 -3.30
CA SER A 207 20.47 5.98 -4.19
C SER A 207 18.94 5.87 -4.28
N LYS A 208 18.25 5.92 -3.13
CA LYS A 208 16.79 5.93 -3.10
C LYS A 208 16.22 7.14 -3.84
N ALA A 209 16.78 8.33 -3.63
CA ALA A 209 16.35 9.54 -4.33
C ALA A 209 16.42 9.39 -5.87
N LEU A 210 17.44 8.70 -6.39
CA LEU A 210 17.55 8.42 -7.83
C LEU A 210 16.45 7.47 -8.32
N THR A 211 16.19 6.37 -7.59
CA THR A 211 15.20 5.36 -8.00
C THR A 211 13.77 5.87 -7.88
N THR A 212 13.48 6.78 -6.94
CA THR A 212 12.14 7.32 -6.72
C THR A 212 11.86 8.62 -7.46
N ALA A 213 12.87 9.31 -8.03
CA ALA A 213 12.71 10.58 -8.72
C ALA A 213 11.64 10.59 -9.82
N PRO A 214 11.56 9.60 -10.73
CA PRO A 214 10.52 9.60 -11.77
C PRO A 214 9.10 9.48 -11.20
N ILE A 215 8.93 8.69 -10.13
CA ILE A 215 7.65 8.51 -9.45
C ILE A 215 7.25 9.82 -8.76
N LEU A 216 8.16 10.46 -8.03
CA LEU A 216 7.91 11.74 -7.37
C LEU A 216 7.56 12.85 -8.37
N ALA A 217 8.21 12.87 -9.53
CA ALA A 217 7.85 13.80 -10.61
C ALA A 217 6.43 13.55 -11.15
N ALA A 218 5.96 12.29 -11.18
CA ALA A 218 4.58 11.98 -11.53
C ALA A 218 3.59 12.43 -10.43
N PHE A 219 3.95 12.28 -9.15
CA PHE A 219 3.19 12.85 -8.03
C PHE A 219 3.05 14.36 -8.15
N ASP A 220 4.15 15.09 -8.47
CA ASP A 220 4.11 16.55 -8.61
C ASP A 220 3.17 17.01 -9.73
N ARG A 221 3.05 16.24 -10.80
CA ARG A 221 2.20 16.58 -11.95
C ARG A 221 0.75 16.14 -11.80
N HIS A 222 0.49 14.98 -11.19
CA HIS A 222 -0.81 14.31 -11.33
C HIS A 222 -1.51 14.03 -9.99
N ALA A 223 -0.84 14.19 -8.84
CA ALA A 223 -1.43 13.78 -7.56
C ALA A 223 -2.73 14.52 -7.24
N GLU A 224 -2.81 15.83 -7.48
CA GLU A 224 -4.03 16.61 -7.18
C GLU A 224 -5.20 16.19 -8.07
N GLU A 225 -4.96 16.00 -9.35
CA GLU A 225 -5.97 15.53 -10.32
C GLU A 225 -6.50 14.13 -9.92
N LEU A 226 -5.60 13.19 -9.64
CA LEU A 226 -5.96 11.82 -9.28
C LEU A 226 -6.62 11.73 -7.90
N THR A 227 -6.23 12.60 -6.97
CA THR A 227 -6.90 12.76 -5.67
C THR A 227 -8.34 13.22 -5.88
N GLY A 228 -8.55 14.25 -6.70
CA GLY A 228 -9.88 14.73 -7.04
C GLY A 228 -10.71 13.67 -7.80
N GLN A 229 -10.11 12.92 -8.72
CA GLN A 229 -10.78 11.81 -9.40
C GLN A 229 -11.21 10.73 -8.42
N SER A 230 -10.31 10.30 -7.52
CA SER A 230 -10.64 9.30 -6.50
C SER A 230 -11.82 9.75 -5.64
N ALA A 231 -11.80 10.99 -5.14
CA ALA A 231 -12.87 11.52 -4.32
C ALA A 231 -14.21 11.55 -5.05
N ARG A 232 -14.23 12.02 -6.31
CA ARG A 232 -15.46 12.04 -7.13
C ARG A 232 -16.04 10.65 -7.37
N LEU A 233 -15.18 9.67 -7.66
CA LEU A 233 -15.63 8.29 -7.88
C LEU A 233 -16.24 7.70 -6.61
N PHE A 234 -15.62 7.88 -5.45
CA PHE A 234 -16.11 7.32 -4.18
C PHE A 234 -17.49 7.84 -3.73
N VAL A 235 -17.92 9.01 -4.21
CA VAL A 235 -19.26 9.56 -3.90
C VAL A 235 -20.27 9.30 -5.00
N SER A 236 -19.92 8.61 -6.07
CA SER A 236 -20.80 8.28 -7.19
C SER A 236 -21.87 7.25 -6.82
N ASP A 237 -22.96 7.21 -7.59
CA ASP A 237 -24.00 6.20 -7.40
C ASP A 237 -23.52 4.79 -7.65
N GLU A 238 -22.62 4.59 -8.64
CA GLU A 238 -21.98 3.29 -8.90
C GLU A 238 -21.12 2.83 -7.72
N ALA A 239 -20.31 3.73 -7.14
CA ALA A 239 -19.52 3.38 -5.95
C ALA A 239 -20.41 3.04 -4.77
N ARG A 240 -21.51 3.78 -4.57
CA ARG A 240 -22.49 3.48 -3.52
C ARG A 240 -23.07 2.08 -3.69
N GLU A 241 -23.54 1.73 -4.88
CA GLU A 241 -24.04 0.37 -5.19
C GLU A 241 -22.94 -0.68 -4.99
N GLY A 242 -21.76 -0.49 -5.55
CA GLY A 242 -20.67 -1.45 -5.46
C GLY A 242 -20.18 -1.69 -4.04
N ILE A 243 -20.05 -0.63 -3.24
CA ILE A 243 -19.67 -0.74 -1.82
C ILE A 243 -20.77 -1.45 -1.02
N MET A 244 -22.05 -1.10 -1.25
CA MET A 244 -23.17 -1.77 -0.57
C MET A 244 -23.25 -3.24 -0.94
N ALA A 245 -23.11 -3.58 -2.23
CA ALA A 245 -23.07 -4.95 -2.71
C ALA A 245 -21.95 -5.75 -2.04
N PHE A 246 -20.74 -5.17 -1.97
CA PHE A 246 -19.59 -5.77 -1.29
C PHE A 246 -19.86 -6.04 0.19
N LEU A 247 -20.39 -5.05 0.94
CA LEU A 247 -20.69 -5.18 2.37
C LEU A 247 -21.80 -6.22 2.62
N GLN A 248 -22.78 -6.30 1.72
CA GLN A 248 -23.90 -7.26 1.77
C GLN A 248 -23.54 -8.63 1.20
N LYS A 249 -22.32 -8.82 0.68
CA LYS A 249 -21.85 -10.06 0.04
C LYS A 249 -22.75 -10.53 -1.12
N ARG A 250 -23.26 -9.60 -1.92
CA ARG A 250 -24.06 -9.84 -3.14
C ARG A 250 -23.32 -9.30 -4.36
N SER A 251 -23.76 -9.70 -5.53
CA SER A 251 -23.32 -9.09 -6.79
C SER A 251 -23.86 -7.66 -6.92
N PRO A 252 -23.07 -6.70 -7.45
CA PRO A 252 -23.58 -5.37 -7.81
C PRO A 252 -24.52 -5.47 -9.02
N SER A 253 -25.38 -4.48 -9.19
CA SER A 253 -26.45 -4.47 -10.21
C SER A 253 -25.97 -4.58 -11.66
N TRP A 254 -24.70 -4.20 -11.92
CA TRP A 254 -24.10 -4.31 -13.26
C TRP A 254 -23.39 -5.65 -13.52
N ALA A 255 -23.20 -6.49 -12.51
CA ALA A 255 -22.63 -7.82 -12.71
C ALA A 255 -23.73 -8.74 -13.25
N ALA A 256 -23.52 -9.29 -14.44
CA ALA A 256 -24.38 -10.34 -14.95
C ALA A 256 -24.36 -11.56 -14.00
N ASP A 257 -25.50 -12.17 -13.80
CA ASP A 257 -25.59 -13.46 -13.13
C ASP A 257 -24.84 -14.49 -14.00
N THR A 258 -23.61 -14.82 -13.55
CA THR A 258 -22.77 -15.87 -14.17
C THR A 258 -22.82 -17.13 -13.36
#